data_0a6a9e05f649ef2ae13878a0c9fc6786
#
_entry.id   0a6a9e05f649ef2ae13878a0c9fc6786
#
_cell.length_a   1.000
_cell.length_b   1.000
_cell.length_c   1.000
_cell.angle_alpha   90.00
_cell.angle_beta   90.00
_cell.angle_gamma   90.00
#
_symmetry.space_group_name_H-M   'P 1'
#
loop_
_entity.id
_entity.type
_entity.pdbx_description
1 polymer ?
#
loop_
_entity_poly.entity_id
_entity_poly.type
_entity_poly.pdbx_seq_one_letter_code
_entity_poly.pdbx_strand_id
1 'polypeptide(L)' 'MSHDSLVNLFETYVQENEKFAAGNKSAGTRARKALAEISKHCKDRRKEIQESKNSK' A
#
# COMPACT_ATOMS: atom_id res chain seq x y z
N MET A 1 1.70 -12.36 4.83
CA MET A 1 0.67 -12.44 3.80
C MET A 1 0.46 -11.10 3.13
N SER A 2 0.08 -11.12 1.86
CA SER A 2 -0.11 -9.87 1.10
C SER A 2 -1.13 -8.93 1.71
N HIS A 3 -2.18 -9.50 2.31
CA HIS A 3 -3.21 -8.67 2.92
C HIS A 3 -2.64 -7.80 4.05
N ASP A 4 -1.88 -8.40 4.95
CA ASP A 4 -1.30 -7.67 6.08
C ASP A 4 -0.30 -6.62 5.61
N SER A 5 0.49 -6.96 4.60
CA SER A 5 1.44 -6.02 4.00
C SER A 5 0.72 -4.82 3.41
N LEU A 6 -0.41 -5.06 2.73
CA LEU A 6 -1.23 -3.97 2.17
C LEU A 6 -1.77 -3.05 3.26
N VAL A 7 -2.30 -3.63 4.33
CA VAL A 7 -2.82 -2.83 5.44
C VAL A 7 -1.72 -1.97 6.03
N ASN A 8 -0.54 -2.56 6.27
CA ASN A 8 0.60 -1.84 6.84
C ASN A 8 1.08 -0.73 5.92
N LEU A 9 1.15 -1.00 4.62
CA LEU A 9 1.55 0.01 3.63
C LEU A 9 0.54 1.16 3.58
N PHE A 10 -0.73 0.84 3.67
CA PHE A 10 -1.77 1.85 3.66
C PHE A 10 -1.68 2.74 4.89
N GLU A 11 -1.42 2.16 6.06
CA GLU A 11 -1.23 2.93 7.28
C GLU A 11 -0.02 3.87 7.17
N THR A 12 1.08 3.37 6.60
CA THR A 12 2.26 4.19 6.36
C THR A 12 1.92 5.37 5.45
N TYR A 13 1.19 5.08 4.37
CA TYR A 13 0.77 6.13 3.45
C TYR A 13 -0.06 7.21 4.17
N VAL A 14 -1.03 6.78 4.98
CA VAL A 14 -1.90 7.73 5.69
C VAL A 14 -1.07 8.63 6.61
N GLN A 15 -0.15 8.05 7.37
CA GLN A 15 0.72 8.81 8.27
C GLN A 15 1.60 9.79 7.52
N GLU A 16 2.22 9.35 6.44
CA GLU A 16 3.09 10.21 5.63
C GLU A 16 2.29 11.30 4.93
N ASN A 17 1.07 10.99 4.49
CA ASN A 17 0.21 11.97 3.87
C ASN A 17 -0.17 13.09 4.84
N GLU A 18 -0.43 12.75 6.09
CA GLU A 18 -0.73 13.75 7.12
C GLU A 18 0.46 14.70 7.33
N LYS A 19 1.66 14.13 7.39
CA LYS A 19 2.88 14.94 7.55
C LYS A 19 3.10 15.84 6.34
N PHE A 20 2.85 15.32 5.16
CA PHE A 20 2.98 16.08 3.92
C PHE A 20 2.00 17.25 3.91
N ALA A 21 0.75 17.00 4.29
CA ALA A 21 -0.27 18.04 4.36
C ALA A 21 0.10 19.13 5.38
N ALA A 22 0.86 18.76 6.42
CA ALA A 22 1.33 19.71 7.43
C ALA A 22 2.59 20.48 6.98
N GLY A 23 3.09 20.23 5.78
CA GLY A 23 4.21 20.97 5.22
C GLY A 23 5.53 20.21 5.13
N ASN A 24 5.56 18.94 5.50
CA ASN A 24 6.78 18.13 5.44
C ASN A 24 6.98 17.57 4.04
N LYS A 25 7.89 18.18 3.28
CA LYS A 25 8.13 17.78 1.89
C LYS A 25 8.74 16.38 1.78
N SER A 26 9.56 15.97 2.72
CA SER A 26 10.15 14.63 2.73
C SER A 26 9.07 13.55 2.88
N ALA A 27 8.01 13.86 3.62
CA ALA A 27 6.90 12.94 3.78
C ALA A 27 6.16 12.72 2.45
N GLY A 28 6.14 13.72 1.57
CA GLY A 28 5.56 13.56 0.23
C GLY A 28 6.27 12.50 -0.57
N THR A 29 7.60 12.47 -0.52
CA THR A 29 8.39 11.44 -1.20
C THR A 29 8.09 10.06 -0.63
N ARG A 30 8.00 9.94 0.70
CA ARG A 30 7.69 8.67 1.34
C ARG A 30 6.26 8.21 1.03
N ALA A 31 5.30 9.15 0.97
CA ALA A 31 3.92 8.83 0.59
C ALA A 31 3.85 8.29 -0.83
N ARG A 32 4.58 8.90 -1.76
CA ARG A 32 4.63 8.43 -3.15
C ARG A 32 5.22 7.03 -3.23
N LYS A 33 6.27 6.77 -2.48
CA LYS A 33 6.90 5.44 -2.45
C LYS A 33 5.90 4.40 -1.92
N ALA A 34 5.19 4.74 -0.85
CA ALA A 34 4.18 3.85 -0.29
C ALA A 34 3.08 3.54 -1.31
N LEU A 35 2.63 4.55 -2.06
CA LEU A 35 1.62 4.35 -3.10
C LEU A 35 2.10 3.42 -4.20
N ALA A 36 3.36 3.54 -4.61
CA ALA A 36 3.94 2.65 -5.62
C ALA A 36 3.96 1.21 -5.13
N GLU A 37 4.33 1.00 -3.87
CA GLU A 37 4.35 -0.33 -3.28
C GLU A 37 2.96 -0.89 -3.10
N ILE A 38 1.99 -0.06 -2.71
CA ILE A 38 0.59 -0.46 -2.61
C ILE A 38 0.09 -0.97 -3.96
N SER A 39 0.39 -0.26 -5.03
CA SER A 39 -0.01 -0.67 -6.38
C SER A 39 0.54 -2.06 -6.72
N LYS A 40 1.82 -2.29 -6.41
CA LYS A 40 2.47 -3.58 -6.65
C LYS A 40 1.80 -4.69 -5.83
N HIS A 41 1.58 -4.44 -4.55
CA HIS A 41 0.95 -5.44 -3.67
C HIS A 41 -0.51 -5.68 -4.00
N CYS A 42 -1.19 -4.68 -4.56
CA CYS A 42 -2.57 -4.85 -5.01
C CYS A 42 -2.68 -5.90 -6.10
N LYS A 43 -1.75 -5.92 -7.03
CA LYS A 43 -1.73 -6.93 -8.10
C LYS A 43 -1.56 -8.32 -7.51
N ASP A 44 -0.64 -8.47 -6.57
CA ASP A 44 -0.40 -9.75 -5.91
C ASP A 44 -1.63 -10.21 -5.14
N ARG A 45 -2.27 -9.28 -4.44
CA ARG A 45 -3.46 -9.62 -3.65
C ARG A 45 -4.63 -10.05 -4.54
N ARG A 46 -4.82 -9.36 -5.65
CA ARG A 46 -5.86 -9.72 -6.63
C ARG A 46 -5.63 -11.12 -7.17
N LYS A 47 -4.37 -11.42 -7.47
CA LYS A 47 -3.98 -12.75 -7.97
C LYS A 47 -4.27 -13.83 -6.93
N GLU A 48 -3.94 -13.58 -5.66
CA GLU A 48 -4.21 -14.53 -4.57
C GLU A 48 -5.70 -14.84 -4.46
N ILE A 49 -6.53 -13.81 -4.53
CA ILE A 49 -7.99 -14.00 -4.45
C ILE A 49 -8.49 -14.80 -5.63
N GLN A 50 -7.99 -14.52 -6.82
CA GLN A 50 -8.37 -15.22 -8.03
C GLN A 50 -7.96 -16.68 -7.96
N GLU A 51 -6.75 -16.96 -7.51
CA GLU A 51 -6.26 -18.33 -7.36
C GLU A 51 -7.06 -19.10 -6.32
N SER A 52 -7.43 -18.44 -5.24
CA SER A 52 -8.26 -19.07 -4.21
C SER A 52 -9.62 -19.48 -4.75
N LYS A 53 -10.22 -18.62 -5.60
CA LYS A 53 -11.50 -18.95 -6.26
C LYS A 53 -11.34 -20.13 -7.21
N ASN A 54 -10.23 -20.21 -7.90
CA ASN A 54 -9.99 -21.23 -8.91
C ASN A 54 -9.55 -22.57 -8.33
N SER A 55 -9.17 -22.59 -7.06
CA SER A 55 -8.65 -23.79 -6.40
C SER A 55 -9.72 -24.83 -6.06
N LYS A 56 -10.95 -24.54 -6.28
CA LYS A 56 -12.04 -25.49 -5.96
C LYS A 56 -12.22 -26.56 -7.01
#